data_cd82e6ca1153a22937240a171284b376
#
_entry.id   cd82e6ca1153a22937240a171284b376
#
_cell.length_a   1.000
_cell.length_b   1.000
_cell.length_c   1.000
_cell.angle_alpha   90.00
_cell.angle_beta   90.00
_cell.angle_gamma   90.00
#
_symmetry.space_group_name_H-M   'P 1'
#
loop_
_entity.id
_entity.type
_entity.pdbx_description
1 polymer ?
#
loop_
_entity_poly.entity_id
_entity_poly.type
_entity_poly.pdbx_seq_one_letter_code
_entity_poly.pdbx_strand_id
1 'polypeptide(L)'
;MKKIAIYLSVILAFTLLGCSQSFLNTQDLTQKTTANFYQTPTDASQALTAIYSSYLSAIDPNNGGSIFLLSEQMSDECFSGGGQHDNQGAMDQWQESKNDQYGSTWANYYQGIFRANNLIQYIGQVSGWSSESQKNQIAGEAHFMRAMNYFDLMRLFGGPVGGKMMGVPLITDPANPTAKRASVDSVYAQIASDLKFAIDSMPNAAYNSLDPGHATKWSAEALMARVFLFYNGQAYGRTYSSASATMPLAGGGKITNADVVGWVDDCIANSGYATVPVFGDLWPYSYKSANNTYPYAINNNLTWVGDDGSNGGNNHEAVFQIVYSTFGGWNNNQSTSYCNSIDLFQGWRLQGTLPFGYGWGWCTVSPTVFNSTNWFLPGDSRKVGSVCDVTDPNEGITPSYSWGGDLWEETGYWQKKYVPVNVKAPASAGASGNIWNYSHEIYPTLTYNTSTDNTQNLILIRFSDVLLMGAELGSANALVYLNTVHAHSGLPALTSTSLATIQQERKAELAFEGIRYWDELRWGTMVSDLQAENGVTIWNAGTKTTYAPNITRFNETKGFLPIPETQISLSKGELQQNDGWNTTDGDKTYQGN
;
A
#
# COMPACT_ATOMS: atom_id res chain seq x y z
N MET A 1 48.92 39.65 57.15
CA MET A 1 47.47 39.48 57.09
C MET A 1 46.80 40.37 56.04
N LYS A 2 47.08 41.70 55.95
CA LYS A 2 46.45 42.59 54.95
C LYS A 2 46.71 42.19 53.47
N LYS A 3 47.90 41.68 53.11
CA LYS A 3 48.24 41.27 51.74
C LYS A 3 47.53 39.98 51.34
N ILE A 4 47.30 39.02 52.26
CA ILE A 4 46.58 37.78 52.01
C ILE A 4 45.07 38.03 51.76
N ALA A 5 44.51 39.00 52.53
CA ALA A 5 43.08 39.38 52.31
C ALA A 5 42.85 40.04 50.95
N ILE A 6 43.82 40.80 50.42
CA ILE A 6 43.72 41.41 49.10
C ILE A 6 43.76 40.31 47.98
N TYR A 7 44.66 39.33 48.12
CA TYR A 7 44.72 38.23 47.15
C TYR A 7 43.47 37.36 47.19
N LEU A 8 42.90 37.08 48.35
CA LEU A 8 41.63 36.36 48.46
C LEU A 8 40.45 37.15 47.86
N SER A 9 40.42 38.47 48.04
CA SER A 9 39.38 39.33 47.48
C SER A 9 39.47 39.41 45.92
N VAL A 10 40.67 39.40 45.35
CA VAL A 10 40.90 39.41 43.91
C VAL A 10 40.52 38.04 43.28
N ILE A 11 40.87 36.94 43.99
CA ILE A 11 40.46 35.60 43.53
C ILE A 11 38.93 35.42 43.58
N LEU A 12 38.26 35.92 44.61
CA LEU A 12 36.82 35.88 44.79
C LEU A 12 36.11 36.77 43.76
N ALA A 13 36.69 37.87 43.29
CA ALA A 13 36.16 38.72 42.26
C ALA A 13 36.25 38.08 40.86
N PHE A 14 37.27 37.24 40.60
CA PHE A 14 37.38 36.47 39.34
C PHE A 14 36.43 35.27 39.29
N THR A 15 35.99 34.70 40.40
CA THR A 15 35.01 33.62 40.42
C THR A 15 33.56 34.10 40.24
N LEU A 16 33.31 35.42 40.35
CA LEU A 16 31.99 36.01 40.11
C LEU A 16 31.78 36.47 38.66
N LEU A 17 32.80 36.38 37.79
CA LEU A 17 32.63 36.46 36.35
C LEU A 17 32.17 35.09 35.80
N GLY A 18 31.14 34.58 36.44
CA GLY A 18 30.49 33.35 35.98
C GLY A 18 30.02 33.49 34.56
N CYS A 19 30.28 32.47 33.75
CA CYS A 19 29.79 32.30 32.40
C CYS A 19 28.36 32.83 32.30
N SER A 20 28.14 33.81 31.46
CA SER A 20 26.78 34.25 31.15
C SER A 20 25.95 33.06 30.66
N GLN A 21 24.70 32.97 31.04
CA GLN A 21 23.79 31.91 30.55
C GLN A 21 23.81 31.79 29.02
N SER A 22 24.20 32.83 28.29
CA SER A 22 24.38 32.82 26.85
C SER A 22 25.57 31.97 26.38
N PHE A 23 26.59 31.72 27.23
CA PHE A 23 27.71 30.83 26.91
C PHE A 23 27.32 29.34 27.04
N LEU A 24 26.37 29.03 27.93
CA LEU A 24 25.84 27.68 28.11
C LEU A 24 24.69 27.38 27.11
N ASN A 25 24.12 28.40 26.49
CA ASN A 25 23.08 28.31 25.47
C ASN A 25 23.66 28.47 24.06
N THR A 26 24.85 27.96 23.77
CA THR A 26 25.31 27.81 22.39
C THR A 26 24.40 26.77 21.71
N GLN A 27 23.49 27.25 20.86
CA GLN A 27 22.81 26.38 19.91
C GLN A 27 23.90 25.62 19.16
N ASP A 28 23.83 24.30 19.20
CA ASP A 28 24.66 23.47 18.34
C ASP A 28 24.21 23.73 16.89
N LEU A 29 24.94 24.60 16.20
CA LEU A 29 24.67 24.96 14.80
C LEU A 29 24.98 23.79 13.83
N THR A 30 25.57 22.70 14.35
CA THR A 30 25.93 21.53 13.57
C THR A 30 24.81 20.48 13.58
N GLN A 31 23.89 20.55 14.54
CA GLN A 31 22.72 19.65 14.61
C GLN A 31 21.43 20.41 14.33
N LYS A 32 20.61 19.89 13.42
CA LYS A 32 19.26 20.39 13.19
C LYS A 32 18.35 19.94 14.33
N THR A 33 17.85 20.90 15.08
CA THR A 33 16.83 20.72 16.12
C THR A 33 15.48 21.22 15.59
N THR A 34 14.38 20.90 16.24
CA THR A 34 13.06 21.42 15.85
C THR A 34 13.02 22.96 15.80
N ALA A 35 13.85 23.63 16.60
CA ALA A 35 13.92 25.09 16.65
C ALA A 35 14.65 25.74 15.46
N ASN A 36 15.58 25.03 14.83
CA ASN A 36 16.38 25.53 13.68
C ASN A 36 16.13 24.75 12.38
N PHE A 37 15.25 23.76 12.39
CA PHE A 37 14.69 23.10 11.22
C PHE A 37 13.45 23.88 10.73
N TYR A 38 12.92 23.61 9.58
CA TYR A 38 11.77 24.30 8.96
C TYR A 38 12.03 25.81 8.69
N GLN A 39 13.25 26.18 8.29
CA GLN A 39 13.61 27.56 7.95
C GLN A 39 13.58 27.80 6.43
N THR A 40 13.89 26.80 5.64
CA THR A 40 14.06 26.88 4.19
C THR A 40 13.16 25.89 3.45
N PRO A 41 12.87 26.12 2.14
CA PRO A 41 12.15 25.14 1.30
C PRO A 41 12.84 23.78 1.25
N THR A 42 14.17 23.74 1.33
CA THR A 42 14.94 22.48 1.41
C THR A 42 14.62 21.70 2.68
N ASP A 43 14.48 22.39 3.83
CA ASP A 43 14.09 21.73 5.08
C ASP A 43 12.68 21.13 4.97
N ALA A 44 11.74 21.87 4.36
CA ALA A 44 10.38 21.39 4.12
C ALA A 44 10.37 20.16 3.19
N SER A 45 11.16 20.16 2.12
CA SER A 45 11.29 19.03 1.21
C SER A 45 11.91 17.80 1.91
N GLN A 46 12.93 17.99 2.76
CA GLN A 46 13.52 16.90 3.54
C GLN A 46 12.51 16.32 4.55
N ALA A 47 11.70 17.17 5.20
CA ALA A 47 10.63 16.72 6.08
C ALA A 47 9.58 15.91 5.31
N LEU A 48 9.19 16.37 4.13
CA LEU A 48 8.25 15.65 3.26
C LEU A 48 8.81 14.29 2.83
N THR A 49 10.06 14.22 2.40
CA THR A 49 10.74 12.95 2.08
C THR A 49 10.71 11.98 3.26
N ALA A 50 10.91 12.48 4.49
CA ALA A 50 10.83 11.65 5.68
C ALA A 50 9.41 11.11 5.94
N ILE A 51 8.36 11.82 5.55
CA ILE A 51 6.97 11.34 5.64
C ILE A 51 6.77 10.17 4.66
N TYR A 52 7.17 10.33 3.39
CA TYR A 52 7.11 9.25 2.39
C TYR A 52 7.91 8.01 2.81
N SER A 53 9.11 8.21 3.37
CA SER A 53 9.93 7.11 3.89
C SER A 53 9.25 6.34 5.03
N SER A 54 8.49 7.01 5.91
CA SER A 54 7.71 6.31 6.94
C SER A 54 6.62 5.45 6.34
N TYR A 55 5.93 5.97 5.31
CA TYR A 55 4.89 5.24 4.61
C TYR A 55 5.46 4.02 3.89
N LEU A 56 6.56 4.17 3.18
CA LEU A 56 7.29 3.06 2.55
C LEU A 56 7.61 1.95 3.57
N SER A 57 8.10 2.34 4.77
CA SER A 57 8.38 1.39 5.84
C SER A 57 7.11 0.75 6.43
N ALA A 58 5.97 1.45 6.43
CA ALA A 58 4.71 0.92 6.94
C ALA A 58 4.10 -0.16 6.03
N ILE A 59 4.30 -0.04 4.71
CA ILE A 59 3.79 -1.00 3.72
C ILE A 59 4.79 -2.11 3.34
N ASP A 60 6.02 -2.04 3.84
CA ASP A 60 7.03 -3.09 3.62
C ASP A 60 6.65 -4.35 4.39
N PRO A 61 6.43 -5.48 3.71
CA PRO A 61 6.03 -6.75 4.34
C PRO A 61 7.05 -7.27 5.36
N ASN A 62 8.31 -6.88 5.25
CA ASN A 62 9.34 -7.23 6.25
C ASN A 62 9.08 -6.62 7.64
N ASN A 63 8.22 -5.61 7.74
CA ASN A 63 7.85 -4.94 8.98
C ASN A 63 6.58 -5.50 9.65
N GLY A 64 6.11 -6.68 9.25
CA GLY A 64 5.06 -7.41 9.95
C GLY A 64 3.69 -7.43 9.28
N GLY A 65 3.37 -6.46 8.42
CA GLY A 65 2.10 -6.47 7.69
C GLY A 65 2.05 -5.37 6.63
N SER A 66 2.05 -5.76 5.37
CA SER A 66 1.78 -4.85 4.26
C SER A 66 0.30 -4.79 3.99
N ILE A 67 -0.28 -3.59 3.97
CA ILE A 67 -1.70 -3.42 3.64
C ILE A 67 -2.04 -3.97 2.25
N PHE A 68 -1.07 -3.97 1.33
CA PHE A 68 -1.20 -4.56 0.02
C PHE A 68 -1.32 -6.08 0.11
N LEU A 69 -0.33 -6.77 0.71
CA LEU A 69 -0.34 -8.24 0.84
C LEU A 69 -1.49 -8.74 1.72
N LEU A 70 -1.85 -7.99 2.77
CA LEU A 70 -3.01 -8.31 3.60
C LEU A 70 -4.30 -8.31 2.79
N SER A 71 -4.44 -7.39 1.81
CA SER A 71 -5.59 -7.39 0.90
C SER A 71 -5.65 -8.66 0.07
N GLU A 72 -4.51 -9.14 -0.42
CA GLU A 72 -4.46 -10.38 -1.20
C GLU A 72 -4.80 -11.61 -0.34
N GLN A 73 -4.11 -11.75 0.80
CA GLN A 73 -4.18 -12.94 1.65
C GLN A 73 -5.50 -13.09 2.40
N MET A 74 -6.16 -11.98 2.74
CA MET A 74 -7.41 -11.99 3.52
C MET A 74 -8.66 -11.94 2.66
N SER A 75 -8.55 -11.95 1.32
CA SER A 75 -9.65 -11.95 0.36
C SER A 75 -9.89 -13.34 -0.25
N ASP A 76 -10.86 -13.42 -1.17
CA ASP A 76 -11.10 -14.61 -1.97
C ASP A 76 -10.12 -14.78 -3.15
N GLU A 77 -9.11 -13.87 -3.29
CA GLU A 77 -8.12 -13.94 -4.38
C GLU A 77 -7.02 -14.96 -4.11
N CYS A 78 -6.47 -14.94 -2.91
CA CYS A 78 -5.29 -15.71 -2.56
C CYS A 78 -5.41 -16.35 -1.17
N PHE A 79 -4.68 -17.45 -0.98
CA PHE A 79 -4.37 -17.98 0.33
C PHE A 79 -3.07 -17.36 0.85
N SER A 80 -2.78 -17.51 2.13
CA SER A 80 -1.57 -16.96 2.74
C SER A 80 -0.29 -17.48 2.09
N GLY A 81 -0.21 -18.77 1.82
CA GLY A 81 0.97 -19.39 1.20
C GLY A 81 2.19 -19.40 2.13
N GLY A 82 3.39 -19.33 1.53
CA GLY A 82 4.65 -19.33 2.27
C GLY A 82 5.07 -20.73 2.74
N GLY A 83 5.88 -20.82 3.80
CA GLY A 83 6.25 -22.09 4.44
C GLY A 83 5.42 -22.37 5.66
N GLN A 84 5.42 -23.63 6.11
CA GLN A 84 4.64 -24.09 7.27
C GLN A 84 4.80 -23.23 8.53
N HIS A 85 5.97 -22.64 8.72
CA HIS A 85 6.28 -21.86 9.92
C HIS A 85 6.38 -20.37 9.64
N ASP A 86 5.98 -19.93 8.47
CA ASP A 86 5.94 -18.52 8.13
C ASP A 86 4.77 -17.84 8.88
N ASN A 87 5.00 -16.62 9.37
CA ASN A 87 4.00 -15.88 10.14
C ASN A 87 2.71 -15.59 9.36
N GLN A 88 2.77 -15.71 8.05
CA GLN A 88 1.71 -15.34 7.12
C GLN A 88 0.56 -16.33 7.09
N GLY A 89 0.80 -17.60 7.38
CA GLY A 89 -0.26 -18.60 7.46
C GLY A 89 -1.40 -18.28 8.45
N ALA A 90 -1.22 -17.22 9.25
CA ALA A 90 -2.26 -16.73 10.15
C ALA A 90 -3.20 -15.69 9.51
N MET A 91 -2.82 -15.10 8.36
CA MET A 91 -3.52 -13.92 7.81
C MET A 91 -4.91 -14.26 7.30
N ASP A 92 -5.03 -15.26 6.45
CA ASP A 92 -6.31 -15.71 5.89
C ASP A 92 -7.21 -16.42 6.92
N GLN A 93 -6.69 -16.66 8.15
CA GLN A 93 -7.41 -17.23 9.27
C GLN A 93 -7.82 -16.19 10.32
N TRP A 94 -7.50 -14.91 10.14
CA TRP A 94 -7.70 -13.83 11.14
C TRP A 94 -7.12 -14.20 12.51
N GLN A 95 -5.90 -14.73 12.49
CA GLN A 95 -5.14 -15.13 13.68
C GLN A 95 -3.78 -14.42 13.70
N GLU A 96 -3.07 -14.49 14.81
CA GLU A 96 -1.67 -14.05 14.95
C GLU A 96 -0.76 -15.26 15.14
N SER A 97 0.37 -15.28 14.44
CA SER A 97 1.42 -16.27 14.66
C SER A 97 2.33 -15.93 15.84
N LYS A 98 2.37 -14.66 16.24
CA LYS A 98 3.16 -14.15 17.36
C LYS A 98 2.53 -12.87 17.91
N ASN A 99 2.77 -12.61 19.21
CA ASN A 99 2.35 -11.35 19.81
C ASN A 99 2.98 -10.15 19.09
N ASP A 100 2.19 -9.07 18.97
CA ASP A 100 2.60 -7.81 18.33
C ASP A 100 3.08 -7.96 16.88
N GLN A 101 2.55 -8.92 16.14
CA GLN A 101 2.89 -9.15 14.73
C GLN A 101 2.84 -7.85 13.89
N TYR A 102 1.89 -6.96 14.18
CA TYR A 102 1.66 -5.71 13.47
C TYR A 102 2.24 -4.47 14.18
N GLY A 103 3.07 -4.66 15.20
CA GLY A 103 3.61 -3.57 16.01
C GLY A 103 4.44 -2.55 15.22
N SER A 104 5.30 -3.03 14.32
CA SER A 104 6.11 -2.17 13.46
C SER A 104 5.27 -1.42 12.42
N THR A 105 4.28 -2.08 11.83
CA THR A 105 3.32 -1.48 10.88
C THR A 105 2.59 -0.29 11.54
N TRP A 106 2.00 -0.52 12.71
CA TRP A 106 1.36 0.53 13.51
C TRP A 106 2.31 1.70 13.80
N ALA A 107 3.52 1.40 14.29
CA ALA A 107 4.51 2.41 14.66
C ALA A 107 4.94 3.26 13.45
N ASN A 108 5.15 2.66 12.29
CA ASN A 108 5.57 3.36 11.08
C ASN A 108 4.48 4.30 10.54
N TYR A 109 3.20 3.89 10.58
CA TYR A 109 2.09 4.78 10.22
C TYR A 109 2.01 5.99 11.17
N TYR A 110 2.10 5.78 12.49
CA TYR A 110 2.09 6.89 13.45
C TYR A 110 3.35 7.76 13.35
N GLN A 111 4.49 7.21 12.97
CA GLN A 111 5.68 8.00 12.68
C GLN A 111 5.47 8.91 11.47
N GLY A 112 4.81 8.41 10.41
CA GLY A 112 4.41 9.20 9.26
C GLY A 112 3.46 10.35 9.65
N ILE A 113 2.46 10.05 10.47
CA ILE A 113 1.51 11.06 11.00
C ILE A 113 2.25 12.11 11.84
N PHE A 114 3.14 11.70 12.74
CA PHE A 114 3.91 12.62 13.57
C PHE A 114 4.76 13.57 12.71
N ARG A 115 5.45 13.05 11.70
CA ARG A 115 6.26 13.84 10.76
C ARG A 115 5.39 14.81 9.94
N ALA A 116 4.23 14.35 9.47
CA ALA A 116 3.29 15.19 8.75
C ALA A 116 2.73 16.31 9.63
N ASN A 117 2.34 16.00 10.88
CA ASN A 117 1.88 17.01 11.85
C ASN A 117 2.91 18.11 12.06
N ASN A 118 4.19 17.75 12.20
CA ASN A 118 5.26 18.74 12.36
C ASN A 118 5.43 19.60 11.11
N LEU A 119 5.47 19.01 9.92
CA LEU A 119 5.60 19.79 8.68
C LEU A 119 4.41 20.74 8.50
N ILE A 120 3.19 20.28 8.71
CA ILE A 120 1.96 21.08 8.62
C ILE A 120 1.99 22.23 9.63
N GLN A 121 2.43 21.97 10.86
CA GLN A 121 2.51 23.00 11.91
C GLN A 121 3.54 24.09 11.59
N TYR A 122 4.70 23.71 11.04
CA TYR A 122 5.83 24.61 10.88
C TYR A 122 6.01 25.18 9.47
N ILE A 123 5.31 24.67 8.45
CA ILE A 123 5.49 25.12 7.05
C ILE A 123 5.23 26.61 6.86
N GLY A 124 4.39 27.23 7.71
CA GLY A 124 4.13 28.66 7.70
C GLY A 124 5.32 29.53 8.11
N GLN A 125 6.33 28.96 8.80
CA GLN A 125 7.54 29.65 9.24
C GLN A 125 8.65 29.59 8.19
N VAL A 126 8.54 28.69 7.21
CA VAL A 126 9.51 28.53 6.12
C VAL A 126 9.49 29.77 5.23
N SER A 127 10.66 30.30 4.96
CA SER A 127 10.87 31.48 4.10
C SER A 127 11.72 31.13 2.88
N GLY A 128 11.69 32.00 1.86
CA GLY A 128 12.51 31.83 0.66
C GLY A 128 11.91 30.86 -0.38
N TRP A 129 10.60 30.67 -0.35
CA TRP A 129 9.89 29.90 -1.38
C TRP A 129 10.14 30.50 -2.79
N SER A 130 10.35 29.63 -3.78
CA SER A 130 10.45 30.06 -5.18
C SER A 130 9.11 30.57 -5.73
N SER A 131 8.01 30.02 -5.22
CA SER A 131 6.64 30.40 -5.55
C SER A 131 5.67 29.92 -4.47
N GLU A 132 4.48 30.52 -4.42
CA GLU A 132 3.38 30.02 -3.57
C GLU A 132 2.93 28.62 -4.02
N SER A 133 3.04 28.31 -5.32
CA SER A 133 2.74 26.99 -5.86
C SER A 133 3.66 25.91 -5.28
N GLN A 134 4.96 26.18 -5.10
CA GLN A 134 5.90 25.24 -4.46
C GLN A 134 5.50 24.95 -3.01
N LYS A 135 5.16 26.00 -2.25
CA LYS A 135 4.72 25.86 -0.87
C LYS A 135 3.43 25.05 -0.77
N ASN A 136 2.46 25.37 -1.63
CA ASN A 136 1.16 24.71 -1.66
C ASN A 136 1.27 23.24 -2.08
N GLN A 137 2.19 22.89 -2.98
CA GLN A 137 2.48 21.51 -3.34
C GLN A 137 2.98 20.73 -2.12
N ILE A 138 4.01 21.23 -1.43
CA ILE A 138 4.60 20.53 -0.27
C ILE A 138 3.59 20.45 0.89
N ALA A 139 2.80 21.50 1.13
CA ALA A 139 1.74 21.49 2.14
C ALA A 139 0.66 20.46 1.80
N GLY A 140 0.21 20.46 0.55
CA GLY A 140 -0.81 19.54 0.06
C GLY A 140 -0.36 18.08 0.16
N GLU A 141 0.89 17.78 -0.20
CA GLU A 141 1.47 16.45 -0.05
C GLU A 141 1.56 16.01 1.42
N ALA A 142 1.92 16.90 2.34
CA ALA A 142 1.96 16.58 3.76
C ALA A 142 0.56 16.20 4.30
N HIS A 143 -0.47 16.94 3.91
CA HIS A 143 -1.86 16.63 4.23
C HIS A 143 -2.32 15.31 3.57
N PHE A 144 -2.04 15.12 2.28
CA PHE A 144 -2.34 13.88 1.58
C PHE A 144 -1.73 12.66 2.29
N MET A 145 -0.45 12.72 2.64
CA MET A 145 0.24 11.61 3.30
C MET A 145 -0.28 11.37 4.71
N ARG A 146 -0.69 12.41 5.46
CA ARG A 146 -1.35 12.23 6.76
C ARG A 146 -2.69 11.51 6.61
N ALA A 147 -3.48 11.92 5.63
CA ALA A 147 -4.75 11.27 5.30
C ALA A 147 -4.56 9.82 4.90
N MET A 148 -3.57 9.51 4.06
CA MET A 148 -3.25 8.14 3.61
C MET A 148 -2.85 7.26 4.80
N ASN A 149 -1.96 7.73 5.68
CA ASN A 149 -1.57 6.98 6.88
C ASN A 149 -2.77 6.71 7.81
N TYR A 150 -3.65 7.70 8.03
CA TYR A 150 -4.85 7.48 8.83
C TYR A 150 -5.85 6.55 8.14
N PHE A 151 -6.01 6.63 6.83
CA PHE A 151 -6.91 5.75 6.11
C PHE A 151 -6.48 4.29 6.19
N ASP A 152 -5.19 4.02 6.06
CA ASP A 152 -4.64 2.67 6.20
C ASP A 152 -4.79 2.16 7.64
N LEU A 153 -4.47 2.98 8.65
CA LEU A 153 -4.72 2.63 10.05
C LEU A 153 -6.19 2.32 10.32
N MET A 154 -7.11 3.08 9.71
CA MET A 154 -8.54 2.84 9.87
C MET A 154 -8.99 1.53 9.22
N ARG A 155 -8.46 1.18 8.05
CA ARG A 155 -8.76 -0.09 7.38
C ARG A 155 -8.21 -1.29 8.14
N LEU A 156 -7.01 -1.17 8.69
CA LEU A 156 -6.34 -2.25 9.42
C LEU A 156 -6.88 -2.42 10.85
N PHE A 157 -7.02 -1.32 11.60
CA PHE A 157 -7.18 -1.35 13.07
C PHE A 157 -8.45 -0.65 13.58
N GLY A 158 -9.21 0.00 12.71
CA GLY A 158 -10.44 0.73 13.08
C GLY A 158 -11.64 -0.19 13.31
N GLY A 159 -11.57 -1.05 14.30
CA GLY A 159 -12.51 -2.14 14.56
C GLY A 159 -13.44 -1.96 15.75
N PRO A 160 -14.25 -2.98 16.06
CA PRO A 160 -15.23 -2.94 17.14
C PRO A 160 -14.57 -2.99 18.53
N VAL A 161 -15.16 -2.27 19.49
CA VAL A 161 -14.86 -2.33 20.92
C VAL A 161 -16.17 -2.40 21.68
N GLY A 162 -16.43 -3.51 22.35
CA GLY A 162 -17.71 -3.75 23.01
C GLY A 162 -18.90 -3.67 22.05
N GLY A 163 -18.73 -4.14 20.83
CA GLY A 163 -19.75 -4.13 19.76
C GLY A 163 -19.93 -2.78 19.04
N LYS A 164 -19.21 -1.73 19.44
CA LYS A 164 -19.28 -0.42 18.80
C LYS A 164 -18.03 -0.17 17.94
N MET A 165 -18.22 0.21 16.68
CA MET A 165 -17.10 0.56 15.78
C MET A 165 -16.37 1.80 16.30
N MET A 166 -15.07 1.67 16.49
CA MET A 166 -14.17 2.73 16.93
C MET A 166 -13.06 2.95 15.90
N GLY A 167 -12.61 4.19 15.80
CA GLY A 167 -11.41 4.52 15.03
C GLY A 167 -10.14 4.25 15.83
N VAL A 168 -9.03 4.72 15.31
CA VAL A 168 -7.72 4.72 15.97
C VAL A 168 -7.52 6.01 16.78
N PRO A 169 -6.47 6.16 17.62
CA PRO A 169 -6.13 7.44 18.24
C PRO A 169 -5.91 8.54 17.19
N LEU A 170 -6.61 9.65 17.34
CA LEU A 170 -6.49 10.80 16.43
C LEU A 170 -5.53 11.83 17.04
N ILE A 171 -4.35 11.97 16.44
CA ILE A 171 -3.28 12.86 16.89
C ILE A 171 -2.99 13.86 15.78
N THR A 172 -3.42 15.11 15.96
CA THR A 172 -3.18 16.22 15.01
C THR A 172 -2.20 17.26 15.57
N ASP A 173 -1.99 17.25 16.88
CA ASP A 173 -0.98 18.07 17.57
C ASP A 173 0.11 17.18 18.15
N PRO A 174 1.36 17.25 17.64
CA PRO A 174 2.45 16.42 18.11
C PRO A 174 2.87 16.73 19.58
N ALA A 175 2.49 17.90 20.11
CA ALA A 175 2.77 18.27 21.50
C ALA A 175 1.77 17.65 22.50
N ASN A 176 0.60 17.23 22.03
CA ASN A 176 -0.48 16.69 22.85
C ASN A 176 -0.97 15.33 22.32
N PRO A 177 -0.15 14.27 22.33
CA PRO A 177 -0.55 12.95 21.87
C PRO A 177 -1.62 12.36 22.81
N THR A 178 -2.55 11.59 22.25
CA THR A 178 -3.55 10.83 23.00
C THR A 178 -3.48 9.37 22.63
N ALA A 179 -3.67 8.49 23.60
CA ALA A 179 -3.80 7.07 23.36
C ALA A 179 -5.27 6.62 23.20
N LYS A 180 -6.24 7.49 23.52
CA LYS A 180 -7.66 7.15 23.42
C LYS A 180 -8.09 7.00 21.96
N ARG A 181 -8.82 5.95 21.68
CA ARG A 181 -9.44 5.75 20.37
C ARG A 181 -10.49 6.84 20.10
N ALA A 182 -10.45 7.41 18.93
CA ALA A 182 -11.46 8.36 18.46
C ALA A 182 -12.67 7.60 17.87
N SER A 183 -13.76 8.32 17.64
CA SER A 183 -14.87 7.77 16.85
C SER A 183 -14.43 7.60 15.39
N VAL A 184 -15.05 6.65 14.67
CA VAL A 184 -14.86 6.49 13.23
C VAL A 184 -15.08 7.82 12.52
N ASP A 185 -16.18 8.53 12.84
CA ASP A 185 -16.51 9.82 12.22
C ASP A 185 -15.44 10.89 12.45
N SER A 186 -14.83 10.94 13.64
CA SER A 186 -13.79 11.93 13.93
C SER A 186 -12.52 11.70 13.12
N VAL A 187 -12.09 10.43 12.97
CA VAL A 187 -10.90 10.12 12.16
C VAL A 187 -11.16 10.38 10.69
N TYR A 188 -12.33 9.96 10.16
CA TYR A 188 -12.68 10.22 8.77
C TYR A 188 -12.92 11.69 8.48
N ALA A 189 -13.43 12.47 9.45
CA ALA A 189 -13.53 13.93 9.32
C ALA A 189 -12.16 14.58 9.13
N GLN A 190 -11.12 14.08 9.84
CA GLN A 190 -9.76 14.58 9.65
C GLN A 190 -9.18 14.14 8.31
N ILE A 191 -9.36 12.87 7.91
CA ILE A 191 -8.93 12.36 6.59
C ILE A 191 -9.55 13.20 5.48
N ALA A 192 -10.86 13.41 5.54
CA ALA A 192 -11.60 14.21 4.56
C ALA A 192 -11.11 15.67 4.47
N SER A 193 -10.83 16.28 5.63
CA SER A 193 -10.33 17.65 5.69
C SER A 193 -8.91 17.77 5.12
N ASP A 194 -8.05 16.79 5.39
CA ASP A 194 -6.70 16.74 4.84
C ASP A 194 -6.72 16.56 3.32
N LEU A 195 -7.51 15.63 2.81
CA LEU A 195 -7.65 15.43 1.37
C LEU A 195 -8.28 16.64 0.68
N LYS A 196 -9.30 17.26 1.30
CA LYS A 196 -9.87 18.50 0.77
C LYS A 196 -8.85 19.63 0.71
N PHE A 197 -8.02 19.79 1.75
CA PHE A 197 -6.91 20.75 1.71
C PHE A 197 -5.94 20.45 0.57
N ALA A 198 -5.56 19.20 0.39
CA ALA A 198 -4.66 18.78 -0.69
C ALA A 198 -5.26 19.09 -2.08
N ILE A 199 -6.55 18.77 -2.29
CA ILE A 199 -7.28 19.08 -3.54
C ILE A 199 -7.34 20.58 -3.82
N ASP A 200 -7.66 21.36 -2.79
CA ASP A 200 -7.84 22.81 -2.93
C ASP A 200 -6.50 23.56 -3.12
N SER A 201 -5.40 23.04 -2.60
CA SER A 201 -4.11 23.73 -2.50
C SER A 201 -3.12 23.33 -3.58
N MET A 202 -3.05 22.04 -3.94
CA MET A 202 -2.08 21.58 -4.93
C MET A 202 -2.41 22.11 -6.33
N PRO A 203 -1.38 22.46 -7.12
CA PRO A 203 -1.60 23.04 -8.45
C PRO A 203 -2.23 22.04 -9.42
N ASN A 204 -3.02 22.56 -10.36
CA ASN A 204 -3.50 21.81 -11.53
C ASN A 204 -2.33 21.61 -12.51
N ALA A 205 -1.55 20.59 -12.26
CA ALA A 205 -0.40 20.26 -13.10
C ALA A 205 -0.68 18.97 -13.87
N ALA A 206 -0.11 18.80 -15.06
CA ALA A 206 -0.23 17.54 -15.79
C ALA A 206 0.36 16.37 -14.96
N TYR A 207 -0.16 15.17 -15.16
CA TYR A 207 0.23 13.96 -14.38
C TYR A 207 1.74 13.72 -14.32
N ASN A 208 2.48 14.12 -15.34
CA ASN A 208 3.93 13.90 -15.47
C ASN A 208 4.75 15.16 -15.16
N SER A 209 4.18 16.15 -14.49
CA SER A 209 4.86 17.42 -14.19
C SER A 209 5.72 17.40 -12.93
N LEU A 210 5.57 16.36 -12.10
CA LEU A 210 6.35 16.10 -10.91
C LEU A 210 7.20 14.84 -11.11
N ASP A 211 8.23 14.70 -10.27
CA ASP A 211 8.97 13.45 -10.18
C ASP A 211 8.00 12.34 -9.73
N PRO A 212 8.14 11.13 -10.29
CA PRO A 212 7.29 9.99 -9.94
C PRO A 212 7.28 9.70 -8.44
N GLY A 213 6.13 9.29 -7.93
CA GLY A 213 5.92 8.98 -6.50
C GLY A 213 5.46 10.17 -5.66
N HIS A 214 5.55 11.41 -6.14
CA HIS A 214 4.92 12.57 -5.49
C HIS A 214 3.40 12.56 -5.65
N ALA A 215 2.67 12.90 -4.57
CA ALA A 215 1.23 13.07 -4.65
C ALA A 215 0.88 14.35 -5.42
N THR A 216 -0.17 14.25 -6.25
CA THR A 216 -0.72 15.36 -7.03
C THR A 216 -2.13 15.68 -6.54
N LYS A 217 -2.70 16.80 -6.99
CA LYS A 217 -4.13 17.09 -6.80
C LYS A 217 -4.97 15.88 -7.25
N TRP A 218 -4.65 15.28 -8.38
CA TRP A 218 -5.38 14.16 -8.96
C TRP A 218 -5.34 12.90 -8.10
N SER A 219 -4.19 12.60 -7.48
CA SER A 219 -4.10 11.49 -6.53
C SER A 219 -4.91 11.77 -5.24
N ALA A 220 -5.02 13.03 -4.82
CA ALA A 220 -5.86 13.40 -3.69
C ALA A 220 -7.37 13.27 -4.01
N GLU A 221 -7.79 13.63 -5.21
CA GLU A 221 -9.17 13.44 -5.69
C GLU A 221 -9.52 11.94 -5.79
N ALA A 222 -8.62 11.14 -6.34
CA ALA A 222 -8.79 9.69 -6.45
C ALA A 222 -8.84 9.02 -5.06
N LEU A 223 -7.94 9.40 -4.14
CA LEU A 223 -7.95 8.87 -2.78
C LEU A 223 -9.22 9.29 -2.01
N MET A 224 -9.72 10.52 -2.22
CA MET A 224 -10.96 10.98 -1.62
C MET A 224 -12.14 10.08 -2.03
N ALA A 225 -12.23 9.69 -3.29
CA ALA A 225 -13.26 8.76 -3.77
C ALA A 225 -13.19 7.42 -3.06
N ARG A 226 -11.98 6.83 -2.96
CA ARG A 226 -11.76 5.54 -2.28
C ARG A 226 -12.14 5.63 -0.78
N VAL A 227 -11.70 6.70 -0.11
CA VAL A 227 -12.03 6.97 1.30
C VAL A 227 -13.53 7.13 1.49
N PHE A 228 -14.20 7.89 0.63
CA PHE A 228 -15.63 8.15 0.71
C PHE A 228 -16.47 6.88 0.54
N LEU A 229 -16.14 6.03 -0.44
CA LEU A 229 -16.79 4.74 -0.68
C LEU A 229 -16.60 3.78 0.51
N PHE A 230 -15.38 3.70 1.06
CA PHE A 230 -15.08 2.83 2.19
C PHE A 230 -15.78 3.31 3.48
N TYR A 231 -15.75 4.62 3.77
CA TYR A 231 -16.43 5.20 4.94
C TYR A 231 -17.93 4.95 4.94
N ASN A 232 -18.57 5.04 3.77
CA ASN A 232 -20.01 4.82 3.62
C ASN A 232 -20.39 3.35 3.42
N GLY A 233 -19.42 2.42 3.43
CA GLY A 233 -19.60 1.00 3.21
C GLY A 233 -19.92 0.17 4.46
N GLN A 234 -20.12 -1.13 4.26
CA GLN A 234 -20.50 -2.10 5.27
C GLN A 234 -19.42 -2.35 6.34
N ALA A 235 -18.15 -2.07 6.06
CA ALA A 235 -17.07 -2.18 7.03
C ALA A 235 -17.39 -1.48 8.37
N TYR A 236 -18.13 -0.38 8.31
CA TYR A 236 -18.60 0.37 9.50
C TYR A 236 -20.11 0.27 9.70
N GLY A 237 -20.76 -0.75 9.16
CA GLY A 237 -22.21 -0.97 9.30
C GLY A 237 -23.06 0.06 8.56
N ARG A 238 -22.54 0.66 7.49
CA ARG A 238 -23.24 1.61 6.63
C ARG A 238 -23.59 0.98 5.30
N THR A 239 -24.61 1.51 4.64
CA THR A 239 -24.96 1.12 3.27
C THR A 239 -24.78 2.32 2.37
N TYR A 240 -23.84 2.20 1.44
CA TYR A 240 -23.59 3.27 0.47
C TYR A 240 -24.83 3.52 -0.39
N SER A 241 -25.16 4.81 -0.56
CA SER A 241 -26.17 5.27 -1.51
C SER A 241 -25.72 6.60 -2.09
N SER A 242 -25.58 6.70 -3.40
CA SER A 242 -25.18 7.93 -4.09
C SER A 242 -26.11 9.11 -3.81
N ALA A 243 -27.39 8.85 -3.51
CA ALA A 243 -28.38 9.89 -3.22
C ALA A 243 -28.21 10.54 -1.84
N SER A 244 -27.61 9.86 -0.86
CA SER A 244 -27.59 10.30 0.55
C SER A 244 -26.23 10.20 1.24
N ALA A 245 -25.24 9.56 0.63
CA ALA A 245 -23.92 9.39 1.22
C ALA A 245 -23.25 10.75 1.47
N THR A 246 -22.70 10.90 2.67
CA THR A 246 -21.93 12.08 3.08
C THR A 246 -20.80 11.65 3.99
N MET A 247 -19.77 12.50 4.13
CA MET A 247 -18.66 12.30 5.05
C MET A 247 -18.40 13.60 5.80
N PRO A 248 -18.22 13.58 7.14
CA PRO A 248 -17.99 14.79 7.91
C PRO A 248 -16.64 15.42 7.60
N LEU A 249 -16.51 16.72 7.88
CA LEU A 249 -15.24 17.46 7.89
C LEU A 249 -14.87 17.87 9.32
N ALA A 250 -13.57 17.88 9.63
CA ALA A 250 -13.08 18.44 10.89
C ALA A 250 -13.40 19.95 10.94
N GLY A 251 -13.88 20.40 12.09
CA GLY A 251 -14.32 21.80 12.22
C GLY A 251 -15.74 22.10 11.73
N GLY A 252 -16.45 21.10 11.21
CA GLY A 252 -17.85 21.19 10.78
C GLY A 252 -18.04 21.20 9.27
N GLY A 253 -19.27 20.95 8.84
CA GLY A 253 -19.59 20.71 7.43
C GLY A 253 -19.45 19.24 7.03
N LYS A 254 -19.67 18.98 5.76
CA LYS A 254 -19.62 17.64 5.18
C LYS A 254 -19.27 17.68 3.70
N ILE A 255 -18.72 16.58 3.21
CA ILE A 255 -18.57 16.26 1.81
C ILE A 255 -19.78 15.43 1.38
N THR A 256 -20.34 15.74 0.22
CA THR A 256 -21.45 15.00 -0.39
C THR A 256 -20.97 14.10 -1.51
N ASN A 257 -21.79 13.16 -1.92
CA ASN A 257 -21.49 12.33 -3.10
C ASN A 257 -21.27 13.19 -4.36
N ALA A 258 -22.03 14.27 -4.53
CA ALA A 258 -21.88 15.17 -5.67
C ALA A 258 -20.51 15.87 -5.70
N ASP A 259 -19.97 16.24 -4.53
CA ASP A 259 -18.62 16.82 -4.45
C ASP A 259 -17.58 15.81 -4.92
N VAL A 260 -17.69 14.55 -4.46
CA VAL A 260 -16.74 13.49 -4.81
C VAL A 260 -16.84 13.12 -6.29
N VAL A 261 -18.04 13.03 -6.85
CA VAL A 261 -18.25 12.84 -8.29
C VAL A 261 -17.57 13.97 -9.08
N GLY A 262 -17.74 15.23 -8.64
CA GLY A 262 -17.10 16.36 -9.29
C GLY A 262 -15.58 16.26 -9.33
N TRP A 263 -14.94 15.83 -8.24
CA TRP A 263 -13.49 15.64 -8.18
C TRP A 263 -13.02 14.47 -9.04
N VAL A 264 -13.74 13.35 -9.03
CA VAL A 264 -13.40 12.20 -9.89
C VAL A 264 -13.51 12.56 -11.37
N ASP A 265 -14.61 13.25 -11.75
CA ASP A 265 -14.81 13.72 -13.12
C ASP A 265 -13.73 14.76 -13.53
N ASP A 266 -13.27 15.63 -12.60
CA ASP A 266 -12.16 16.57 -12.81
C ASP A 266 -10.84 15.81 -13.05
N CYS A 267 -10.52 14.85 -12.19
CA CYS A 267 -9.34 13.99 -12.36
C CYS A 267 -9.35 13.30 -13.73
N ILE A 268 -10.48 12.69 -14.12
CA ILE A 268 -10.58 11.95 -15.39
C ILE A 268 -10.45 12.90 -16.60
N ALA A 269 -11.03 14.09 -16.54
CA ALA A 269 -11.07 15.01 -17.67
C ALA A 269 -9.78 15.83 -17.85
N ASN A 270 -9.09 16.19 -16.76
CA ASN A 270 -8.09 17.26 -16.75
C ASN A 270 -6.68 16.82 -16.32
N SER A 271 -6.51 15.63 -15.77
CA SER A 271 -5.19 15.18 -15.29
C SER A 271 -4.21 14.80 -16.40
N GLY A 272 -4.73 14.32 -17.52
CA GLY A 272 -3.93 13.72 -18.59
C GLY A 272 -3.60 12.23 -18.37
N TYR A 273 -4.06 11.59 -17.28
CA TYR A 273 -4.02 10.13 -17.14
C TYR A 273 -4.91 9.47 -18.20
N ALA A 274 -4.56 8.26 -18.58
CA ALA A 274 -5.30 7.47 -19.55
C ALA A 274 -5.07 5.98 -19.29
N THR A 275 -6.01 5.13 -19.69
CA THR A 275 -5.79 3.67 -19.67
C THR A 275 -4.74 3.26 -20.69
N VAL A 276 -3.93 2.27 -20.36
CA VAL A 276 -3.03 1.59 -21.31
C VAL A 276 -3.90 0.66 -22.17
N PRO A 277 -3.92 0.83 -23.50
CA PRO A 277 -4.92 0.13 -24.33
C PRO A 277 -4.85 -1.40 -24.28
N VAL A 278 -3.68 -1.96 -24.01
CA VAL A 278 -3.45 -3.40 -23.93
C VAL A 278 -3.13 -3.76 -22.49
N PHE A 279 -4.00 -4.52 -21.85
CA PHE A 279 -3.88 -4.89 -20.44
C PHE A 279 -2.52 -5.51 -20.08
N GLY A 280 -1.99 -6.37 -20.96
CA GLY A 280 -0.71 -7.03 -20.73
C GLY A 280 0.49 -6.07 -20.76
N ASP A 281 0.37 -4.91 -21.41
CA ASP A 281 1.45 -3.91 -21.50
C ASP A 281 1.67 -3.15 -20.17
N LEU A 282 0.76 -3.30 -19.20
CA LEU A 282 0.91 -2.73 -17.85
C LEU A 282 2.00 -3.40 -17.02
N TRP A 283 2.37 -4.64 -17.32
CA TRP A 283 3.12 -5.49 -16.40
C TRP A 283 4.51 -5.87 -16.93
N PRO A 284 5.54 -5.99 -16.06
CA PRO A 284 6.93 -6.25 -16.46
C PRO A 284 7.16 -7.55 -17.24
N TYR A 285 6.26 -8.53 -17.16
CA TYR A 285 6.39 -9.74 -17.98
C TYR A 285 6.36 -9.44 -19.49
N SER A 286 5.87 -8.28 -19.86
CA SER A 286 5.86 -7.76 -21.23
C SER A 286 7.10 -6.93 -21.59
N TYR A 287 8.11 -6.89 -20.73
CA TYR A 287 9.39 -6.22 -21.00
C TYR A 287 10.00 -6.71 -22.30
N LYS A 288 10.23 -5.80 -23.26
CA LYS A 288 10.66 -6.13 -24.61
C LYS A 288 12.17 -6.25 -24.70
N SER A 289 12.65 -7.47 -24.73
CA SER A 289 14.07 -7.80 -24.85
C SER A 289 14.24 -9.09 -25.64
N ALA A 290 15.40 -9.25 -26.29
CA ALA A 290 15.80 -10.51 -26.93
C ALA A 290 15.97 -11.66 -25.92
N ASN A 291 16.13 -11.33 -24.64
CA ASN A 291 16.29 -12.27 -23.54
C ASN A 291 14.98 -12.64 -22.86
N ASN A 292 13.90 -11.88 -23.09
CA ASN A 292 12.56 -12.27 -22.65
C ASN A 292 12.04 -13.39 -23.56
N THR A 293 11.78 -14.54 -22.97
CA THR A 293 11.31 -15.75 -23.70
C THR A 293 9.89 -16.13 -23.34
N TYR A 294 9.16 -15.25 -22.67
CA TYR A 294 7.80 -15.53 -22.25
C TYR A 294 6.84 -15.66 -23.43
N PRO A 295 6.29 -16.87 -23.72
CA PRO A 295 5.49 -17.10 -24.92
C PRO A 295 4.25 -16.23 -25.00
N TYR A 296 3.56 -16.00 -23.87
CA TYR A 296 2.36 -15.15 -23.83
C TYR A 296 2.68 -13.72 -24.30
N ALA A 297 3.75 -13.11 -23.79
CA ALA A 297 4.15 -11.76 -24.17
C ALA A 297 4.56 -11.69 -25.66
N ILE A 298 5.36 -12.67 -26.11
CA ILE A 298 5.86 -12.73 -27.50
C ILE A 298 4.72 -12.95 -28.48
N ASN A 299 3.85 -13.93 -28.26
CA ASN A 299 2.76 -14.31 -29.17
C ASN A 299 1.70 -13.22 -29.31
N ASN A 300 1.51 -12.39 -28.26
CA ASN A 300 0.59 -11.26 -28.27
C ASN A 300 1.28 -9.93 -28.61
N ASN A 301 2.59 -9.96 -28.95
CA ASN A 301 3.38 -8.76 -29.27
C ASN A 301 3.27 -7.67 -28.18
N LEU A 302 3.26 -8.07 -26.92
CA LEU A 302 3.14 -7.16 -25.79
C LEU A 302 4.41 -6.31 -25.63
N THR A 303 4.25 -5.10 -25.09
CA THR A 303 5.35 -4.18 -24.82
C THR A 303 5.06 -3.42 -23.53
N TRP A 304 5.78 -3.73 -22.48
CA TRP A 304 5.62 -3.06 -21.20
C TRP A 304 5.82 -1.54 -21.35
N VAL A 305 4.87 -0.77 -20.82
CA VAL A 305 4.89 0.70 -20.88
C VAL A 305 5.95 1.32 -19.96
N GLY A 306 6.59 0.51 -19.09
CA GLY A 306 7.50 1.00 -18.06
C GLY A 306 6.77 1.55 -16.83
N ASP A 307 7.53 1.91 -15.80
CA ASP A 307 6.92 2.32 -14.54
C ASP A 307 6.46 3.80 -14.55
N ASP A 308 7.33 4.73 -15.00
CA ASP A 308 7.12 6.13 -14.66
C ASP A 308 7.82 7.12 -15.58
N GLY A 309 8.19 6.73 -16.76
CA GLY A 309 9.01 7.56 -17.67
C GLY A 309 10.51 7.46 -17.42
N SER A 310 10.98 6.88 -16.30
CA SER A 310 12.37 6.48 -16.17
C SER A 310 12.68 5.37 -17.17
N ASN A 311 13.89 5.37 -17.72
CA ASN A 311 14.28 4.43 -18.80
C ASN A 311 13.36 4.41 -20.03
N GLY A 312 12.65 5.53 -20.29
CA GLY A 312 11.77 5.67 -21.45
C GLY A 312 10.38 5.06 -21.28
N GLY A 313 10.03 4.60 -20.09
CA GLY A 313 8.68 4.17 -19.75
C GLY A 313 7.70 5.35 -19.62
N ASN A 314 6.42 5.08 -19.78
CA ASN A 314 5.38 6.10 -19.67
C ASN A 314 4.06 5.46 -19.23
N ASN A 315 3.96 5.09 -17.95
CA ASN A 315 2.75 4.51 -17.42
C ASN A 315 1.71 5.59 -17.12
N HIS A 316 0.82 5.81 -18.08
CA HIS A 316 -0.27 6.79 -17.96
C HIS A 316 -1.35 6.39 -16.94
N GLU A 317 -1.32 5.17 -16.41
CA GLU A 317 -2.29 4.73 -15.42
C GLU A 317 -1.85 4.92 -13.97
N ALA A 318 -0.57 5.18 -13.70
CA ALA A 318 -0.06 5.31 -12.35
C ALA A 318 -0.43 6.67 -11.73
N VAL A 319 -1.60 6.74 -11.09
CA VAL A 319 -2.11 7.96 -10.44
C VAL A 319 -1.38 8.24 -9.13
N PHE A 320 -1.10 7.19 -8.35
CA PHE A 320 -0.21 7.26 -7.19
C PHE A 320 0.54 5.94 -7.04
N GLN A 321 1.86 6.03 -6.86
CA GLN A 321 2.73 4.85 -6.82
C GLN A 321 3.90 5.04 -5.86
N ILE A 322 4.45 3.94 -5.39
CA ILE A 322 5.73 3.88 -4.71
C ILE A 322 6.80 3.59 -5.75
N VAL A 323 7.82 4.45 -5.80
CA VAL A 323 8.97 4.30 -6.68
C VAL A 323 10.09 3.59 -5.93
N TYR A 324 10.55 2.48 -6.46
CA TYR A 324 11.64 1.72 -5.89
C TYR A 324 12.97 2.04 -6.60
N SER A 325 14.07 1.67 -5.96
CA SER A 325 15.41 1.96 -6.46
C SER A 325 16.28 0.72 -6.54
N THR A 326 17.45 0.88 -7.14
CA THR A 326 18.50 -0.15 -7.21
C THR A 326 19.32 -0.29 -5.93
N PHE A 327 18.98 0.46 -4.86
CA PHE A 327 19.66 0.42 -3.57
C PHE A 327 19.07 -0.58 -2.57
N GLY A 328 18.18 -1.46 -3.04
CA GLY A 328 17.65 -2.54 -2.22
C GLY A 328 18.75 -3.49 -1.72
N GLY A 329 18.65 -3.92 -0.46
CA GLY A 329 19.63 -4.85 0.10
C GLY A 329 19.43 -5.10 1.59
N TRP A 330 20.23 -6.03 2.12
CA TRP A 330 20.23 -6.46 3.52
C TRP A 330 21.38 -5.85 4.35
N ASN A 331 22.15 -4.91 3.79
CA ASN A 331 23.34 -4.34 4.40
C ASN A 331 23.06 -2.99 5.09
N ASN A 332 23.99 -2.52 5.94
CA ASN A 332 23.84 -1.31 6.75
C ASN A 332 23.52 0.00 6.00
N ASN A 333 23.87 0.09 4.70
CA ASN A 333 23.59 1.26 3.85
C ASN A 333 22.49 0.99 2.83
N GLN A 334 21.82 -0.16 2.92
CA GLN A 334 20.76 -0.60 2.04
C GLN A 334 19.58 -1.06 2.88
N SER A 335 18.37 -0.97 2.35
CA SER A 335 17.15 -1.44 3.01
C SER A 335 16.33 -2.26 2.02
N THR A 336 15.66 -3.29 2.51
CA THR A 336 14.68 -4.04 1.72
C THR A 336 13.52 -3.15 1.28
N SER A 337 13.25 -2.06 2.01
CA SER A 337 12.25 -1.08 1.63
C SER A 337 12.64 -0.27 0.38
N TYR A 338 13.87 -0.33 -0.10
CA TYR A 338 14.29 0.37 -1.33
C TYR A 338 14.06 -0.44 -2.61
N CYS A 339 13.87 -1.74 -2.52
CA CYS A 339 13.38 -2.59 -3.61
C CYS A 339 11.93 -2.98 -3.38
N ASN A 340 11.25 -3.49 -4.42
CA ASN A 340 9.90 -3.99 -4.28
C ASN A 340 9.89 -5.36 -3.57
N SER A 341 9.75 -5.33 -2.24
CA SER A 341 9.63 -6.55 -1.44
C SER A 341 8.32 -7.31 -1.71
N ILE A 342 7.27 -6.64 -2.22
CA ILE A 342 6.01 -7.29 -2.58
C ILE A 342 6.26 -8.39 -3.61
N ASP A 343 7.04 -8.09 -4.66
CA ASP A 343 7.40 -9.06 -5.69
C ASP A 343 8.14 -10.27 -5.09
N LEU A 344 9.09 -10.03 -4.17
CA LEU A 344 9.82 -11.10 -3.50
C LEU A 344 8.87 -12.01 -2.71
N PHE A 345 7.95 -11.43 -1.95
CA PHE A 345 7.05 -12.21 -1.12
C PHE A 345 6.07 -13.04 -1.96
N GLN A 346 5.58 -12.49 -3.06
CA GLN A 346 4.63 -13.16 -3.96
C GLN A 346 5.30 -14.02 -5.04
N GLY A 347 6.62 -13.94 -5.18
CA GLY A 347 7.38 -14.80 -6.11
C GLY A 347 7.30 -16.28 -5.74
N TRP A 348 7.53 -17.13 -6.71
CA TRP A 348 7.43 -18.58 -6.56
C TRP A 348 8.43 -19.11 -5.52
N ARG A 349 7.97 -19.96 -4.61
CA ARG A 349 8.76 -20.37 -3.47
C ARG A 349 10.06 -21.05 -3.87
N LEU A 350 11.19 -20.34 -3.64
CA LEU A 350 12.56 -20.79 -3.85
C LEU A 350 12.88 -21.36 -5.25
N GLN A 351 12.12 -20.99 -6.28
CA GLN A 351 12.28 -21.49 -7.64
C GLN A 351 12.82 -20.41 -8.59
N GLY A 352 14.02 -20.63 -9.11
CA GLY A 352 14.62 -19.79 -10.15
C GLY A 352 14.22 -20.27 -11.55
N THR A 353 13.11 -19.79 -12.08
CA THR A 353 12.54 -20.20 -13.36
C THR A 353 12.33 -19.02 -14.30
N LEU A 354 12.13 -19.31 -15.58
CA LEU A 354 11.57 -18.39 -16.58
C LEU A 354 10.07 -18.73 -16.73
N PRO A 355 9.22 -17.79 -17.00
CA PRO A 355 9.41 -16.33 -17.04
C PRO A 355 9.32 -15.66 -15.65
N PHE A 356 8.87 -16.39 -14.63
CA PHE A 356 8.69 -15.90 -13.28
C PHE A 356 9.69 -16.57 -12.34
N GLY A 357 10.07 -15.88 -11.28
CA GLY A 357 11.24 -16.27 -10.55
C GLY A 357 11.11 -16.35 -9.05
N TYR A 358 12.26 -16.50 -8.44
CA TYR A 358 12.49 -16.73 -7.04
C TYR A 358 11.72 -15.77 -6.14
N GLY A 359 11.02 -16.35 -5.18
CA GLY A 359 10.33 -15.63 -4.13
C GLY A 359 10.07 -16.50 -2.91
N TRP A 360 9.19 -16.01 -2.03
CA TRP A 360 8.89 -16.69 -0.77
C TRP A 360 7.56 -17.46 -0.77
N GLY A 361 6.80 -17.36 -1.86
CA GLY A 361 5.62 -18.19 -2.10
C GLY A 361 4.36 -17.74 -1.38
N TRP A 362 4.28 -16.45 -0.99
CA TRP A 362 3.06 -15.91 -0.39
C TRP A 362 2.00 -15.63 -1.47
N CYS A 363 0.75 -15.49 -1.05
CA CYS A 363 -0.37 -15.16 -1.92
C CYS A 363 -0.53 -16.16 -3.07
N THR A 364 -0.57 -17.46 -2.75
CA THR A 364 -0.93 -18.49 -3.74
C THR A 364 -2.37 -18.25 -4.21
N VAL A 365 -2.57 -18.14 -5.52
CA VAL A 365 -3.87 -17.75 -6.09
C VAL A 365 -4.90 -18.84 -5.88
N SER A 366 -6.09 -18.49 -5.41
CA SER A 366 -7.18 -19.45 -5.27
C SER A 366 -7.56 -20.06 -6.61
N PRO A 367 -7.76 -21.38 -6.69
CA PRO A 367 -8.26 -22.05 -7.88
C PRO A 367 -9.62 -21.51 -8.36
N THR A 368 -10.42 -20.91 -7.49
CA THR A 368 -11.71 -20.31 -7.88
C THR A 368 -11.53 -19.09 -8.77
N VAL A 369 -10.46 -18.32 -8.57
CA VAL A 369 -10.10 -17.18 -9.42
C VAL A 369 -9.90 -17.62 -10.87
N PHE A 370 -9.19 -18.73 -11.06
CA PHE A 370 -8.87 -19.20 -12.40
C PHE A 370 -10.00 -20.05 -13.03
N ASN A 371 -10.66 -20.88 -12.24
CA ASN A 371 -11.60 -21.89 -12.75
C ASN A 371 -13.06 -21.41 -12.78
N SER A 372 -13.41 -20.38 -12.02
CA SER A 372 -14.77 -19.86 -11.96
C SER A 372 -15.04 -18.80 -13.03
N THR A 373 -16.17 -18.90 -13.69
CA THR A 373 -16.67 -17.85 -14.59
C THR A 373 -17.19 -16.62 -13.84
N ASN A 374 -17.22 -16.68 -12.50
CA ASN A 374 -17.59 -15.55 -11.65
C ASN A 374 -16.44 -14.55 -11.46
N TRP A 375 -15.19 -14.93 -11.78
CA TRP A 375 -14.04 -14.03 -11.75
C TRP A 375 -13.81 -13.38 -13.10
N PHE A 376 -13.53 -14.19 -14.10
CA PHE A 376 -13.34 -13.74 -15.47
C PHE A 376 -14.44 -14.32 -16.35
N LEU A 377 -15.12 -13.47 -17.07
CA LEU A 377 -16.13 -13.91 -18.02
C LEU A 377 -15.49 -14.78 -19.12
N PRO A 378 -16.22 -15.71 -19.74
CA PRO A 378 -15.68 -16.51 -20.83
C PRO A 378 -15.13 -15.64 -21.97
N GLY A 379 -13.84 -15.82 -22.30
CA GLY A 379 -13.14 -15.04 -23.31
C GLY A 379 -12.49 -13.74 -22.81
N ASP A 380 -12.58 -13.43 -21.50
CA ASP A 380 -11.89 -12.28 -20.91
C ASP A 380 -10.37 -12.47 -20.97
N SER A 381 -9.70 -11.63 -21.74
CA SER A 381 -8.25 -11.69 -21.95
C SER A 381 -7.44 -11.39 -20.68
N ARG A 382 -8.01 -10.70 -19.70
CA ARG A 382 -7.36 -10.37 -18.44
C ARG A 382 -7.08 -11.59 -17.57
N LYS A 383 -7.84 -12.68 -17.74
CA LYS A 383 -7.60 -13.95 -17.05
C LYS A 383 -6.17 -14.43 -17.28
N VAL A 384 -5.79 -14.63 -18.53
CA VAL A 384 -4.44 -15.09 -18.89
C VAL A 384 -3.38 -14.01 -18.70
N GLY A 385 -3.76 -12.73 -18.68
CA GLY A 385 -2.89 -11.61 -18.35
C GLY A 385 -2.59 -11.47 -16.84
N SER A 386 -3.42 -12.05 -15.98
CA SER A 386 -3.31 -11.92 -14.52
C SER A 386 -2.85 -13.19 -13.82
N VAL A 387 -3.22 -14.37 -14.31
CA VAL A 387 -2.96 -15.65 -13.62
C VAL A 387 -2.12 -16.59 -14.48
N CYS A 388 -1.09 -17.16 -13.89
CA CYS A 388 -0.26 -18.23 -14.41
C CYS A 388 -0.78 -19.58 -13.90
N ASP A 389 -1.04 -20.52 -14.79
CA ASP A 389 -1.26 -21.93 -14.49
C ASP A 389 0.06 -22.69 -14.73
N VAL A 390 0.70 -23.18 -13.67
CA VAL A 390 2.01 -23.85 -13.78
C VAL A 390 1.95 -25.15 -14.59
N THR A 391 0.76 -25.66 -14.88
CA THR A 391 0.55 -26.88 -15.67
C THR A 391 0.34 -26.60 -17.17
N ASP A 392 0.12 -25.33 -17.54
CA ASP A 392 -0.05 -24.94 -18.95
C ASP A 392 1.32 -24.81 -19.63
N PRO A 393 1.60 -25.65 -20.67
CA PRO A 393 2.86 -25.56 -21.41
C PRO A 393 3.05 -24.23 -22.13
N ASN A 394 1.97 -23.48 -22.41
CA ASN A 394 2.04 -22.16 -23.05
C ASN A 394 2.61 -21.08 -22.15
N GLU A 395 2.69 -21.31 -20.82
CA GLU A 395 3.40 -20.43 -19.90
C GLU A 395 4.92 -20.49 -20.08
N GLY A 396 5.45 -21.55 -20.73
CA GLY A 396 6.87 -21.64 -21.11
C GLY A 396 7.83 -21.77 -19.93
N ILE A 397 7.37 -22.32 -18.81
CA ILE A 397 8.12 -22.43 -17.55
C ILE A 397 9.34 -23.32 -17.73
N THR A 398 10.53 -22.77 -17.44
CA THR A 398 11.82 -23.49 -17.59
C THR A 398 12.81 -23.08 -16.50
N PRO A 399 13.39 -24.03 -15.71
CA PRO A 399 13.00 -25.42 -15.63
C PRO A 399 11.54 -25.61 -15.20
N SER A 400 10.98 -26.79 -15.38
CA SER A 400 9.60 -27.10 -15.01
C SER A 400 9.32 -26.76 -13.55
N TYR A 401 8.10 -26.30 -13.26
CA TYR A 401 7.66 -26.00 -11.91
C TYR A 401 7.84 -27.21 -10.98
N SER A 402 8.35 -26.97 -9.78
CA SER A 402 8.60 -28.00 -8.77
C SER A 402 7.50 -27.94 -7.72
N TRP A 403 6.67 -28.96 -7.68
CA TRP A 403 5.62 -29.15 -6.68
C TRP A 403 6.19 -29.66 -5.35
N GLY A 404 5.58 -29.25 -4.24
CA GLY A 404 5.93 -29.76 -2.92
C GLY A 404 6.97 -28.91 -2.20
N GLY A 405 7.98 -29.56 -1.60
CA GLY A 405 8.93 -28.85 -0.75
C GLY A 405 8.28 -28.42 0.57
N ASP A 406 8.45 -27.16 0.97
CA ASP A 406 7.88 -26.59 2.19
C ASP A 406 6.76 -25.58 1.93
N LEU A 407 6.33 -25.44 0.66
CA LEU A 407 5.25 -24.52 0.30
C LEU A 407 3.93 -24.97 0.91
N TRP A 408 3.25 -24.03 1.54
CA TRP A 408 1.95 -24.18 2.19
C TRP A 408 0.87 -23.59 1.31
N GLU A 409 -0.33 -24.16 1.34
CA GLU A 409 -1.49 -23.72 0.54
C GLU A 409 -1.15 -23.59 -0.95
N GLU A 410 -0.28 -24.46 -1.46
CA GLU A 410 0.11 -24.48 -2.85
C GLU A 410 -1.08 -24.89 -3.74
N THR A 411 -1.31 -24.13 -4.82
CA THR A 411 -2.45 -24.34 -5.72
C THR A 411 -2.03 -24.63 -7.16
N GLY A 412 -0.79 -24.27 -7.51
CA GLY A 412 -0.31 -24.26 -8.89
C GLY A 412 -0.78 -23.07 -9.71
N TYR A 413 -1.48 -22.12 -9.09
CA TYR A 413 -1.84 -20.84 -9.69
C TYR A 413 -1.10 -19.70 -9.02
N TRP A 414 -0.56 -18.78 -9.85
CA TRP A 414 0.21 -17.63 -9.39
C TRP A 414 -0.24 -16.38 -10.13
N GLN A 415 -0.24 -15.24 -9.46
CA GLN A 415 -0.48 -13.96 -10.11
C GLN A 415 0.75 -13.53 -10.94
N LYS A 416 0.56 -12.65 -11.93
CA LYS A 416 1.59 -12.20 -12.88
C LYS A 416 1.95 -10.73 -12.76
N LYS A 417 1.25 -9.96 -11.91
CA LYS A 417 1.35 -8.50 -11.87
C LYS A 417 2.53 -8.02 -11.03
N TYR A 418 2.65 -8.53 -9.81
CA TYR A 418 3.68 -8.16 -8.83
C TYR A 418 4.45 -9.41 -8.38
N VAL A 419 5.29 -9.90 -9.26
CA VAL A 419 6.17 -11.07 -9.04
C VAL A 419 7.51 -10.83 -9.71
N PRO A 420 8.60 -11.46 -9.24
CA PRO A 420 9.87 -11.37 -9.93
C PRO A 420 9.77 -11.88 -11.36
N VAL A 421 10.02 -11.03 -12.34
CA VAL A 421 10.05 -11.37 -13.76
C VAL A 421 11.48 -11.64 -14.19
N ASN A 422 11.70 -12.81 -14.77
CA ASN A 422 13.02 -13.28 -15.19
C ASN A 422 13.18 -13.31 -16.71
N VAL A 423 14.37 -12.99 -17.13
CA VAL A 423 14.86 -13.09 -18.51
C VAL A 423 16.13 -13.95 -18.55
N LYS A 424 16.56 -14.36 -19.74
CA LYS A 424 17.84 -15.08 -19.89
C LYS A 424 19.00 -14.14 -19.56
N ALA A 425 19.88 -14.56 -18.65
CA ALA A 425 21.10 -13.84 -18.35
C ALA A 425 22.20 -14.18 -19.37
N PRO A 426 23.11 -13.23 -19.69
CA PRO A 426 24.33 -13.56 -20.42
C PRO A 426 25.16 -14.57 -19.65
N ALA A 427 25.85 -15.47 -20.36
CA ALA A 427 26.71 -16.50 -19.75
C ALA A 427 27.82 -15.92 -18.83
N SER A 428 28.19 -14.66 -19.03
CA SER A 428 29.18 -13.92 -18.23
C SER A 428 28.65 -13.31 -16.94
N ALA A 429 27.34 -13.37 -16.70
CA ALA A 429 26.70 -12.62 -15.60
C ALA A 429 26.88 -13.26 -14.22
N GLY A 430 27.41 -14.48 -14.13
CA GLY A 430 27.56 -15.21 -12.87
C GLY A 430 26.22 -15.61 -12.23
N ALA A 431 25.12 -15.39 -12.92
CA ALA A 431 23.78 -15.71 -12.46
C ALA A 431 23.56 -17.24 -12.43
N SER A 432 22.85 -17.72 -11.43
CA SER A 432 22.49 -19.14 -11.32
C SER A 432 21.61 -19.56 -12.49
N GLY A 433 22.03 -20.58 -13.24
CA GLY A 433 21.24 -21.14 -14.34
C GLY A 433 21.08 -20.22 -15.57
N ASN A 434 21.88 -19.16 -15.70
CA ASN A 434 21.75 -18.14 -16.76
C ASN A 434 20.35 -17.43 -16.76
N ILE A 435 19.81 -17.20 -15.58
CA ILE A 435 18.55 -16.50 -15.34
C ILE A 435 18.80 -15.33 -14.39
N TRP A 436 18.27 -14.16 -14.70
CA TRP A 436 18.26 -13.02 -13.80
C TRP A 436 16.97 -12.20 -13.92
N ASN A 437 16.71 -11.32 -12.96
CA ASN A 437 15.58 -10.41 -13.04
C ASN A 437 15.76 -9.42 -14.22
N TYR A 438 14.69 -9.06 -14.92
CA TYR A 438 14.69 -8.13 -16.05
C TYR A 438 15.34 -6.77 -15.71
N SER A 439 15.28 -6.36 -14.44
CA SER A 439 15.87 -5.10 -13.96
C SER A 439 17.39 -5.01 -14.21
N HIS A 440 18.08 -6.13 -14.31
CA HIS A 440 19.52 -6.14 -14.68
C HIS A 440 19.79 -5.65 -16.10
N GLU A 441 18.82 -5.76 -17.00
CA GLU A 441 18.95 -5.19 -18.34
C GLU A 441 18.71 -3.68 -18.35
N ILE A 442 17.82 -3.21 -17.47
CA ILE A 442 17.53 -1.78 -17.31
C ILE A 442 18.63 -1.08 -16.52
N TYR A 443 19.13 -1.73 -15.47
CA TYR A 443 20.14 -1.21 -14.55
C TYR A 443 21.39 -2.09 -14.53
N PRO A 444 22.32 -1.96 -15.50
CA PRO A 444 23.47 -2.85 -15.64
C PRO A 444 24.45 -2.84 -14.46
N THR A 445 24.35 -1.84 -13.57
CA THR A 445 25.18 -1.72 -12.35
C THR A 445 24.57 -2.44 -11.15
N LEU A 446 23.37 -2.98 -11.27
CA LEU A 446 22.70 -3.71 -10.20
C LEU A 446 23.50 -4.98 -9.85
N THR A 447 23.78 -5.17 -8.57
CA THR A 447 24.45 -6.39 -8.09
C THR A 447 23.43 -7.51 -8.02
N TYR A 448 23.73 -8.67 -8.63
CA TYR A 448 22.82 -9.80 -8.62
C TYR A 448 22.47 -10.27 -7.20
N ASN A 449 21.18 -10.16 -6.87
CA ASN A 449 20.60 -10.66 -5.62
C ASN A 449 19.11 -10.91 -5.82
N THR A 450 18.72 -12.15 -5.95
CA THR A 450 17.33 -12.57 -6.23
C THR A 450 16.29 -12.00 -5.27
N SER A 451 16.70 -11.61 -4.06
CA SER A 451 15.79 -11.06 -3.05
C SER A 451 15.59 -9.54 -3.16
N THR A 452 16.51 -8.82 -3.81
CA THR A 452 16.51 -7.35 -3.81
C THR A 452 16.65 -6.73 -5.18
N ASP A 453 16.56 -7.54 -6.24
CA ASP A 453 16.67 -7.06 -7.63
C ASP A 453 15.36 -6.49 -8.19
N ASN A 454 14.26 -6.61 -7.45
CA ASN A 454 12.95 -6.18 -7.90
C ASN A 454 12.84 -4.66 -7.82
N THR A 455 12.70 -4.01 -8.96
CA THR A 455 12.62 -2.54 -9.08
C THR A 455 11.28 -2.06 -9.64
N GLN A 456 10.33 -2.95 -9.89
CA GLN A 456 8.99 -2.59 -10.34
C GLN A 456 8.32 -1.65 -9.35
N ASN A 457 7.76 -0.53 -9.84
CA ASN A 457 6.99 0.37 -8.98
C ASN A 457 5.69 -0.27 -8.52
N LEU A 458 5.30 0.02 -7.28
CA LEU A 458 4.02 -0.43 -6.73
C LEU A 458 2.96 0.65 -6.95
N ILE A 459 2.02 0.40 -7.84
CA ILE A 459 0.92 1.33 -8.11
C ILE A 459 -0.16 1.14 -7.05
N LEU A 460 -0.39 2.17 -6.24
CA LEU A 460 -1.41 2.16 -5.17
C LEU A 460 -2.77 2.67 -5.66
N ILE A 461 -2.77 3.57 -6.66
CA ILE A 461 -3.99 4.05 -7.31
C ILE A 461 -3.74 4.05 -8.81
N ARG A 462 -4.48 3.23 -9.53
CA ARG A 462 -4.44 3.15 -10.99
C ARG A 462 -5.62 3.91 -11.61
N PHE A 463 -5.45 4.46 -12.80
CA PHE A 463 -6.49 5.24 -13.46
C PHE A 463 -7.77 4.43 -13.74
N SER A 464 -7.64 3.15 -14.05
CA SER A 464 -8.78 2.23 -14.15
C SER A 464 -9.60 2.16 -12.85
N ASP A 465 -8.95 2.19 -11.67
CA ASP A 465 -9.67 2.26 -10.38
C ASP A 465 -10.44 3.59 -10.24
N VAL A 466 -9.85 4.71 -10.68
CA VAL A 466 -10.54 6.03 -10.66
C VAL A 466 -11.79 6.00 -11.53
N LEU A 467 -11.70 5.44 -12.74
CA LEU A 467 -12.84 5.26 -13.65
C LEU A 467 -13.94 4.41 -13.01
N LEU A 468 -13.57 3.28 -12.40
CA LEU A 468 -14.52 2.36 -11.76
C LEU A 468 -15.15 2.97 -10.50
N MET A 469 -14.39 3.75 -9.71
CA MET A 469 -14.95 4.53 -8.60
C MET A 469 -15.92 5.60 -9.10
N GLY A 470 -15.61 6.30 -10.19
CA GLY A 470 -16.53 7.26 -10.82
C GLY A 470 -17.84 6.61 -11.27
N ALA A 471 -17.76 5.40 -11.81
CA ALA A 471 -18.97 4.64 -12.17
C ALA A 471 -19.79 4.26 -10.93
N GLU A 472 -19.16 3.79 -9.85
CA GLU A 472 -19.82 3.41 -8.59
C GLU A 472 -20.44 4.59 -7.86
N LEU A 473 -19.79 5.76 -7.89
CA LEU A 473 -20.30 7.00 -7.33
C LEU A 473 -21.51 7.55 -8.10
N GLY A 474 -21.78 7.03 -9.30
CA GLY A 474 -22.93 7.42 -10.11
C GLY A 474 -22.69 8.67 -10.94
N SER A 475 -21.47 8.91 -11.45
CA SER A 475 -21.19 9.94 -12.44
C SER A 475 -22.13 9.81 -13.64
N ALA A 476 -22.48 10.95 -14.25
CA ALA A 476 -23.25 10.96 -15.51
C ALA A 476 -22.54 10.19 -16.64
N ASN A 477 -21.22 10.02 -16.55
CA ASN A 477 -20.38 9.28 -17.49
C ASN A 477 -20.11 7.81 -17.07
N ALA A 478 -20.80 7.30 -16.05
CA ALA A 478 -20.53 5.98 -15.45
C ALA A 478 -20.40 4.85 -16.48
N LEU A 479 -21.27 4.78 -17.49
CA LEU A 479 -21.22 3.75 -18.52
C LEU A 479 -20.00 3.91 -19.44
N VAL A 480 -19.59 5.15 -19.73
CA VAL A 480 -18.39 5.45 -20.51
C VAL A 480 -17.16 5.00 -19.74
N TYR A 481 -17.06 5.37 -18.46
CA TYR A 481 -15.94 5.00 -17.58
C TYR A 481 -15.79 3.49 -17.45
N LEU A 482 -16.92 2.81 -17.20
CA LEU A 482 -16.95 1.36 -17.08
C LEU A 482 -16.49 0.68 -18.38
N ASN A 483 -16.97 1.14 -19.55
CA ASN A 483 -16.58 0.57 -20.83
C ASN A 483 -15.14 0.92 -21.26
N THR A 484 -14.59 2.03 -20.80
CA THR A 484 -13.17 2.34 -21.01
C THR A 484 -12.28 1.28 -20.36
N VAL A 485 -12.61 0.87 -19.14
CA VAL A 485 -11.89 -0.22 -18.45
C VAL A 485 -12.22 -1.58 -19.08
N HIS A 486 -13.50 -1.83 -19.35
CA HIS A 486 -13.94 -3.12 -19.91
C HIS A 486 -13.33 -3.45 -21.29
N ALA A 487 -12.85 -2.44 -22.01
CA ALA A 487 -12.12 -2.65 -23.26
C ALA A 487 -10.88 -3.57 -23.09
N HIS A 488 -10.27 -3.61 -21.90
CA HIS A 488 -9.18 -4.52 -21.56
C HIS A 488 -9.58 -6.01 -21.63
N SER A 489 -10.86 -6.32 -21.44
CA SER A 489 -11.36 -7.69 -21.49
C SER A 489 -11.37 -8.30 -22.89
N GLY A 490 -11.42 -7.46 -23.93
CA GLY A 490 -11.67 -7.90 -25.30
C GLY A 490 -13.11 -8.35 -25.58
N LEU A 491 -14.02 -8.18 -24.61
CA LEU A 491 -15.43 -8.58 -24.71
C LEU A 491 -16.30 -7.43 -25.24
N PRO A 492 -17.55 -7.73 -25.70
CA PRO A 492 -18.50 -6.70 -26.10
C PRO A 492 -18.82 -5.71 -24.99
N ALA A 493 -19.05 -4.45 -25.34
CA ALA A 493 -19.33 -3.38 -24.41
C ALA A 493 -20.50 -3.71 -23.46
N LEU A 494 -20.35 -3.30 -22.21
CA LEU A 494 -21.36 -3.40 -21.16
C LEU A 494 -22.52 -2.42 -21.43
N THR A 495 -23.71 -2.81 -21.01
CA THR A 495 -24.95 -1.97 -21.16
C THR A 495 -25.55 -1.58 -19.82
N SER A 496 -24.95 -2.00 -18.70
CA SER A 496 -25.44 -1.76 -17.35
C SER A 496 -24.34 -1.16 -16.47
N THR A 497 -24.72 -0.25 -15.60
CA THR A 497 -23.91 0.32 -14.52
C THR A 497 -24.41 -0.13 -13.15
N SER A 498 -25.07 -1.32 -13.09
CA SER A 498 -25.47 -1.87 -11.80
C SER A 498 -24.26 -2.12 -10.91
N LEU A 499 -24.44 -2.07 -9.58
CA LEU A 499 -23.36 -2.37 -8.64
C LEU A 499 -22.73 -3.74 -8.91
N ALA A 500 -23.55 -4.76 -9.22
CA ALA A 500 -23.05 -6.10 -9.57
C ALA A 500 -22.14 -6.10 -10.81
N THR A 501 -22.48 -5.30 -11.83
CA THR A 501 -21.64 -5.15 -13.03
C THR A 501 -20.31 -4.47 -12.69
N ILE A 502 -20.35 -3.40 -11.86
CA ILE A 502 -19.16 -2.69 -11.42
C ILE A 502 -18.27 -3.58 -10.54
N GLN A 503 -18.87 -4.33 -9.62
CA GLN A 503 -18.15 -5.29 -8.78
C GLN A 503 -17.44 -6.36 -9.62
N GLN A 504 -18.12 -6.89 -10.62
CA GLN A 504 -17.53 -7.87 -11.55
C GLN A 504 -16.35 -7.27 -12.33
N GLU A 505 -16.51 -6.04 -12.82
CA GLU A 505 -15.44 -5.37 -13.56
C GLU A 505 -14.24 -5.04 -12.68
N ARG A 506 -14.48 -4.51 -11.46
CA ARG A 506 -13.41 -4.24 -10.48
C ARG A 506 -12.63 -5.50 -10.13
N LYS A 507 -13.34 -6.60 -9.90
CA LYS A 507 -12.75 -7.89 -9.57
C LYS A 507 -11.83 -8.42 -10.68
N ALA A 508 -12.25 -8.35 -11.93
CA ALA A 508 -11.44 -8.81 -13.06
C ALA A 508 -10.28 -7.88 -13.40
N GLU A 509 -10.49 -6.57 -13.33
CA GLU A 509 -9.49 -5.56 -13.70
C GLU A 509 -8.41 -5.39 -12.65
N LEU A 510 -8.82 -5.30 -11.38
CA LEU A 510 -7.95 -4.92 -10.27
C LEU A 510 -7.48 -6.13 -9.42
N ALA A 511 -7.68 -7.36 -9.92
CA ALA A 511 -7.18 -8.57 -9.26
C ALA A 511 -5.69 -8.44 -8.96
N PHE A 512 -5.27 -8.80 -7.74
CA PHE A 512 -3.87 -8.79 -7.28
C PHE A 512 -3.22 -7.39 -7.24
N GLU A 513 -4.03 -6.35 -6.98
CA GLU A 513 -3.54 -4.96 -6.86
C GLU A 513 -3.77 -4.37 -5.45
N GLY A 514 -3.87 -5.22 -4.42
CA GLY A 514 -4.00 -4.81 -3.02
C GLY A 514 -5.35 -4.16 -2.66
N ILE A 515 -6.42 -4.47 -3.41
CA ILE A 515 -7.71 -3.77 -3.31
C ILE A 515 -8.85 -4.68 -2.88
N ARG A 516 -8.83 -5.96 -3.26
CA ARG A 516 -9.97 -6.87 -3.20
C ARG A 516 -10.60 -6.98 -1.81
N TYR A 517 -9.80 -7.22 -0.77
CA TYR A 517 -10.31 -7.35 0.61
C TYR A 517 -11.07 -6.12 1.08
N TRP A 518 -10.56 -4.94 0.73
CA TRP A 518 -11.20 -3.67 1.11
C TRP A 518 -12.51 -3.45 0.38
N ASP A 519 -12.62 -3.92 -0.86
CA ASP A 519 -13.86 -3.92 -1.63
C ASP A 519 -14.89 -4.89 -1.02
N GLU A 520 -14.50 -6.10 -0.66
CA GLU A 520 -15.37 -7.08 0.00
C GLU A 520 -15.89 -6.58 1.35
N LEU A 521 -15.02 -5.97 2.17
CA LEU A 521 -15.42 -5.40 3.45
C LEU A 521 -16.45 -4.27 3.28
N ARG A 522 -16.21 -3.33 2.34
CA ARG A 522 -17.11 -2.21 2.15
C ARG A 522 -18.42 -2.58 1.47
N TRP A 523 -18.45 -3.64 0.67
CA TRP A 523 -19.67 -4.17 0.07
C TRP A 523 -20.41 -5.15 0.98
N GLY A 524 -19.73 -5.73 1.98
CA GLY A 524 -20.28 -6.72 2.88
C GLY A 524 -20.42 -8.11 2.25
N THR A 525 -19.64 -8.42 1.25
CA THR A 525 -19.67 -9.70 0.52
C THR A 525 -18.73 -10.74 1.11
N MET A 526 -17.81 -10.35 1.98
CA MET A 526 -16.71 -11.17 2.51
C MET A 526 -17.10 -12.57 2.94
N VAL A 527 -18.21 -12.72 3.73
CA VAL A 527 -18.63 -14.05 4.22
C VAL A 527 -19.08 -14.95 3.07
N SER A 528 -19.81 -14.43 2.09
CA SER A 528 -20.26 -15.21 0.93
C SER A 528 -19.09 -15.59 0.02
N ASP A 529 -18.12 -14.70 -0.14
CA ASP A 529 -16.96 -14.89 -0.99
C ASP A 529 -16.03 -15.94 -0.36
N LEU A 530 -15.74 -15.85 0.95
CA LEU A 530 -15.02 -16.88 1.69
C LEU A 530 -15.71 -18.25 1.69
N GLN A 531 -17.04 -18.29 1.77
CA GLN A 531 -17.77 -19.55 1.70
C GLN A 531 -17.57 -20.27 0.38
N ALA A 532 -17.35 -19.55 -0.70
CA ALA A 532 -17.06 -20.13 -2.02
C ALA A 532 -15.68 -20.82 -2.06
N GLU A 533 -14.74 -20.43 -1.19
CA GLU A 533 -13.41 -21.03 -1.08
C GLU A 533 -13.41 -22.32 -0.24
N ASN A 534 -14.47 -22.61 0.51
CA ASN A 534 -14.52 -23.79 1.37
C ASN A 534 -14.48 -25.09 0.56
N GLY A 535 -13.55 -25.98 0.91
CA GLY A 535 -13.35 -27.26 0.24
C GLY A 535 -12.50 -27.20 -1.03
N VAL A 536 -11.95 -26.03 -1.38
CA VAL A 536 -10.99 -25.90 -2.48
C VAL A 536 -9.75 -26.73 -2.20
N THR A 537 -9.24 -27.42 -3.21
CA THR A 537 -8.04 -28.23 -3.10
C THR A 537 -6.79 -27.38 -3.01
N ILE A 538 -5.97 -27.66 -2.00
CA ILE A 538 -4.65 -27.08 -1.79
C ILE A 538 -3.62 -28.20 -1.48
N TRP A 539 -2.34 -27.88 -1.53
CA TRP A 539 -1.27 -28.78 -1.10
C TRP A 539 -0.42 -28.10 -0.03
N ASN A 540 -0.19 -28.84 1.07
CA ASN A 540 0.68 -28.41 2.16
C ASN A 540 1.92 -29.31 2.15
N ALA A 541 3.09 -28.74 1.80
CA ALA A 541 4.35 -29.48 1.64
C ALA A 541 4.17 -30.76 0.80
N GLY A 542 3.50 -30.65 -0.34
CA GLY A 542 3.20 -31.76 -1.26
C GLY A 542 2.09 -32.70 -0.83
N THR A 543 1.46 -32.47 0.32
CA THR A 543 0.31 -33.26 0.79
C THR A 543 -0.99 -32.58 0.38
N LYS A 544 -1.83 -33.27 -0.38
CA LYS A 544 -3.13 -32.78 -0.81
C LYS A 544 -4.10 -32.67 0.36
N THR A 545 -4.75 -31.52 0.50
CA THR A 545 -5.77 -31.25 1.49
C THR A 545 -6.84 -30.30 0.93
N THR A 546 -7.75 -29.85 1.77
CA THR A 546 -8.79 -28.86 1.40
C THR A 546 -8.70 -27.65 2.29
N TYR A 547 -8.87 -26.48 1.69
CA TYR A 547 -8.93 -25.22 2.41
C TYR A 547 -10.26 -25.09 3.18
N ALA A 548 -10.20 -24.51 4.36
CA ALA A 548 -11.37 -24.20 5.18
C ALA A 548 -11.21 -22.79 5.77
N PRO A 549 -11.91 -21.77 5.24
CA PRO A 549 -11.81 -20.41 5.74
C PRO A 549 -12.34 -20.28 7.16
N ASN A 550 -11.68 -19.49 7.99
CA ASN A 550 -12.09 -19.27 9.37
C ASN A 550 -13.14 -18.16 9.50
N ILE A 551 -14.34 -18.42 8.97
CA ILE A 551 -15.46 -17.47 8.97
C ILE A 551 -15.86 -17.07 10.41
N THR A 552 -15.66 -17.95 11.39
CA THR A 552 -15.92 -17.64 12.80
C THR A 552 -15.04 -16.50 13.27
N ARG A 553 -13.74 -16.59 13.03
CA ARG A 553 -12.77 -15.53 13.39
C ARG A 553 -13.07 -14.22 12.65
N PHE A 554 -13.36 -14.29 11.35
CA PHE A 554 -13.79 -13.12 10.61
C PHE A 554 -14.99 -12.43 11.26
N ASN A 555 -16.01 -13.20 11.66
CA ASN A 555 -17.20 -12.65 12.30
C ASN A 555 -16.92 -12.04 13.68
N GLU A 556 -15.98 -12.60 14.45
CA GLU A 556 -15.57 -12.08 15.76
C GLU A 556 -14.79 -10.77 15.62
N THR A 557 -13.85 -10.72 14.70
CA THR A 557 -12.95 -9.56 14.47
C THR A 557 -13.56 -8.51 13.55
N LYS A 558 -14.62 -8.84 12.81
CA LYS A 558 -15.18 -8.05 11.71
C LYS A 558 -14.13 -7.72 10.63
N GLY A 559 -13.10 -8.56 10.54
CA GLY A 559 -12.02 -8.39 9.57
C GLY A 559 -10.94 -7.38 9.96
N PHE A 560 -10.97 -6.82 11.17
CA PHE A 560 -9.96 -5.87 11.64
C PHE A 560 -8.86 -6.58 12.44
N LEU A 561 -7.63 -6.04 12.33
CA LEU A 561 -6.46 -6.57 13.00
C LEU A 561 -6.40 -6.19 14.49
N PRO A 562 -5.61 -6.90 15.29
CA PRO A 562 -5.40 -6.55 16.70
C PRO A 562 -4.63 -5.23 16.83
N ILE A 563 -5.02 -4.42 17.80
CA ILE A 563 -4.17 -3.34 18.29
C ILE A 563 -2.95 -3.97 18.97
N PRO A 564 -1.72 -3.54 18.65
CA PRO A 564 -0.52 -4.15 19.25
C PRO A 564 -0.53 -4.08 20.78
N GLU A 565 -0.30 -5.21 21.44
CA GLU A 565 -0.33 -5.33 22.92
C GLU A 565 0.70 -4.42 23.60
N THR A 566 1.85 -4.21 22.97
CA THR A 566 2.85 -3.25 23.45
C THR A 566 2.28 -1.84 23.52
N GLN A 567 1.47 -1.42 22.53
CA GLN A 567 0.84 -0.09 22.53
C GLN A 567 -0.25 0.02 23.59
N ILE A 568 -1.04 -1.03 23.78
CA ILE A 568 -2.04 -1.10 24.86
C ILE A 568 -1.34 -0.94 26.22
N SER A 569 -0.27 -1.69 26.44
CA SER A 569 0.51 -1.64 27.69
C SER A 569 1.12 -0.25 27.94
N LEU A 570 1.70 0.37 26.91
CA LEU A 570 2.28 1.72 26.99
C LEU A 570 1.22 2.79 27.30
N SER A 571 0.00 2.58 26.83
CA SER A 571 -1.14 3.49 27.08
C SER A 571 -1.70 3.40 28.51
N LYS A 572 -1.22 2.46 29.32
CA LYS A 572 -1.74 2.17 30.68
C LYS A 572 -3.24 1.82 30.65
N GLY A 573 -3.72 1.17 29.60
CA GLY A 573 -5.10 0.73 29.44
C GLY A 573 -6.06 1.78 28.84
N GLU A 574 -5.57 2.93 28.41
CA GLU A 574 -6.40 3.92 27.69
C GLU A 574 -6.72 3.47 26.26
N LEU A 575 -5.79 2.76 25.61
CA LEU A 575 -5.97 2.17 24.29
C LEU A 575 -6.64 0.80 24.44
N GLN A 576 -7.80 0.65 23.82
CA GLN A 576 -8.61 -0.57 23.91
C GLN A 576 -8.37 -1.47 22.72
N GLN A 577 -8.37 -2.79 22.98
CA GLN A 577 -8.26 -3.83 21.95
C GLN A 577 -9.54 -3.91 21.11
N ASN A 578 -9.43 -4.37 19.87
CA ASN A 578 -10.56 -4.78 19.04
C ASN A 578 -11.23 -6.05 19.61
N ASP A 579 -12.56 -6.13 19.48
CA ASP A 579 -13.30 -7.35 19.79
C ASP A 579 -12.75 -8.53 18.96
N GLY A 580 -12.79 -9.73 19.51
CA GLY A 580 -12.18 -10.93 18.94
C GLY A 580 -10.69 -11.08 19.24
N TRP A 581 -10.02 -10.03 19.72
CA TRP A 581 -8.58 -10.02 20.00
C TRP A 581 -8.24 -9.83 21.49
N ASN A 582 -9.23 -9.77 22.36
CA ASN A 582 -8.98 -9.67 23.81
C ASN A 582 -8.28 -10.92 24.34
N THR A 583 -7.58 -10.78 25.47
CA THR A 583 -6.82 -11.90 26.08
C THR A 583 -7.71 -13.10 26.45
N THR A 584 -9.01 -12.85 26.66
CA THR A 584 -10.01 -13.89 26.98
C THR A 584 -10.62 -14.57 25.76
N ASP A 585 -10.40 -14.01 24.55
CA ASP A 585 -10.97 -14.56 23.33
C ASP A 585 -10.19 -15.81 22.91
N GLY A 586 -10.92 -16.83 22.48
CA GLY A 586 -10.33 -18.08 22.02
C GLY A 586 -9.86 -17.99 20.55
N ASP A 587 -9.09 -18.98 20.14
CA ASP A 587 -8.70 -19.24 18.73
C ASP A 587 -8.02 -18.08 17.98
N LYS A 588 -7.40 -17.15 18.71
CA LYS A 588 -6.72 -16.00 18.12
C LYS A 588 -5.28 -16.26 17.72
N THR A 589 -4.72 -17.37 18.14
CA THR A 589 -3.32 -17.73 17.89
C THR A 589 -3.24 -18.84 16.85
N TYR A 590 -2.57 -18.54 15.76
CA TYR A 590 -2.28 -19.54 14.73
C TYR A 590 -1.31 -20.59 15.27
N GLN A 591 -1.68 -21.85 15.18
CA GLN A 591 -0.90 -22.96 15.73
C GLN A 591 0.06 -23.57 14.69
N GLY A 592 -0.01 -23.13 13.43
CA GLY A 592 0.58 -23.86 12.32
C GLY A 592 -0.21 -25.16 12.06
N ASN A 593 -0.31 -25.58 10.82
CA ASN A 593 -0.99 -26.83 10.47
C ASN A 593 -0.01 -28.02 10.54
#